data_25fbe886e3d42d2c58fac3bab92ffdd8
#
_entry.id   25fbe886e3d42d2c58fac3bab92ffdd8
#
_cell.length_a   1.000
_cell.length_b   1.000
_cell.length_c   1.000
_cell.angle_alpha   90.00
_cell.angle_beta   90.00
_cell.angle_gamma   90.00
#
_symmetry.space_group_name_H-M   'P 1'
#
loop_
_entity.id
_entity.type
_entity.pdbx_description
1 polymer ?
#
loop_
_entity_poly.entity_id
_entity_poly.type
_entity_poly.pdbx_seq_one_letter_code
_entity_poly.pdbx_strand_id
1 'polypeptide(L)'
;MRSKIVRTIFKKEIIDIIRDKKTLFMGIVLPLILYPLLIIIMTQIMTISMNSIENDDINIAFEKYPSKELITLIKNYDSDGAINIVKSKNYKKDLEKGNIDAYVDIKEKNKIENYKIYIDSSKENSSTVNSKLEDIFNTYKEKKVKDKIEQLQLNVEETLEPVVYSTIDLAKTEEVAGLLLGQILPLILIMGVLLGALY
;
A
#
# COMPACT_ATOMS: atom_id res chain seq x y z
N MET A 1 40.12 -37.57 24.69
CA MET A 1 39.59 -38.71 23.88
C MET A 1 38.21 -38.38 23.21
N ARG A 2 37.28 -37.71 23.89
CA ARG A 2 35.97 -37.36 23.32
C ARG A 2 36.02 -36.49 22.06
N SER A 3 36.90 -35.50 21.98
CA SER A 3 36.99 -34.58 20.84
C SER A 3 37.30 -35.25 19.48
N LYS A 4 38.13 -36.28 19.46
CA LYS A 4 38.45 -37.02 18.22
C LYS A 4 37.22 -37.82 17.74
N ILE A 5 36.45 -38.42 18.63
CA ILE A 5 35.26 -39.22 18.32
C ILE A 5 34.16 -38.27 17.74
N VAL A 6 33.94 -37.15 18.40
CA VAL A 6 32.96 -36.12 17.93
C VAL A 6 33.30 -35.63 16.52
N ARG A 7 34.59 -35.33 16.28
CA ARG A 7 35.04 -34.86 14.96
C ARG A 7 34.92 -35.94 13.89
N THR A 8 35.11 -37.22 14.22
CA THR A 8 34.94 -38.32 13.29
C THR A 8 33.47 -38.53 12.93
N ILE A 9 32.59 -38.49 13.93
CA ILE A 9 31.13 -38.59 13.72
C ILE A 9 30.66 -37.41 12.87
N PHE A 10 31.00 -36.18 13.23
CA PHE A 10 30.66 -34.98 12.47
C PHE A 10 31.11 -35.03 11.01
N LYS A 11 32.35 -35.48 10.77
CA LYS A 11 32.88 -35.64 9.39
C LYS A 11 32.07 -36.70 8.61
N LYS A 12 31.70 -37.79 9.26
CA LYS A 12 30.87 -38.84 8.66
C LYS A 12 29.50 -38.28 8.27
N GLU A 13 28.80 -37.61 9.20
CA GLU A 13 27.47 -37.03 8.95
C GLU A 13 27.48 -36.00 7.81
N ILE A 14 28.52 -35.13 7.78
CA ILE A 14 28.68 -34.16 6.68
C ILE A 14 28.86 -34.88 5.32
N ILE A 15 29.66 -35.91 5.29
CA ILE A 15 29.92 -36.67 4.04
C ILE A 15 28.61 -37.37 3.60
N ASP A 16 27.86 -37.93 4.52
CA ASP A 16 26.60 -38.59 4.24
C ASP A 16 25.54 -37.58 3.69
N ILE A 17 25.44 -36.39 4.29
CA ILE A 17 24.58 -35.31 3.79
C ILE A 17 25.01 -34.85 2.38
N ILE A 18 26.29 -34.65 2.12
CA ILE A 18 26.81 -34.25 0.80
C ILE A 18 26.59 -35.33 -0.24
N ARG A 19 26.63 -36.60 0.17
CA ARG A 19 26.41 -37.75 -0.73
C ARG A 19 24.92 -37.93 -1.08
N ASP A 20 24.02 -37.52 -0.20
CA ASP A 20 22.57 -37.49 -0.49
C ASP A 20 22.18 -36.24 -1.28
N LYS A 21 22.40 -36.31 -2.58
CA LYS A 21 22.12 -35.21 -3.53
C LYS A 21 20.65 -34.78 -3.50
N LYS A 22 19.74 -35.72 -3.19
CA LYS A 22 18.30 -35.43 -3.14
C LYS A 22 17.96 -34.54 -1.94
N THR A 23 18.44 -34.91 -0.76
CA THR A 23 18.22 -34.13 0.48
C THR A 23 18.94 -32.76 0.38
N LEU A 24 20.14 -32.71 -0.17
CA LEU A 24 20.88 -31.48 -0.36
C LEU A 24 20.18 -30.55 -1.36
N PHE A 25 19.66 -31.09 -2.45
CA PHE A 25 18.91 -30.32 -3.44
C PHE A 25 17.61 -29.77 -2.84
N MET A 26 16.81 -30.63 -2.16
CA MET A 26 15.53 -30.22 -1.56
C MET A 26 15.70 -29.28 -0.36
N GLY A 27 16.72 -29.52 0.47
CA GLY A 27 16.93 -28.73 1.70
C GLY A 27 17.67 -27.40 1.51
N ILE A 28 18.48 -27.27 0.48
CA ILE A 28 19.31 -26.08 0.28
C ILE A 28 19.05 -25.43 -1.07
N VAL A 29 19.18 -26.17 -2.17
CA VAL A 29 19.14 -25.60 -3.52
C VAL A 29 17.72 -25.15 -3.88
N LEU A 30 16.73 -25.97 -3.58
CA LEU A 30 15.33 -25.66 -3.89
C LEU A 30 14.84 -24.39 -3.17
N PRO A 31 14.98 -24.24 -1.85
CA PRO A 31 14.60 -23.00 -1.17
C PRO A 31 15.37 -21.78 -1.68
N LEU A 32 16.68 -21.91 -1.93
CA LEU A 32 17.52 -20.81 -2.40
C LEU A 32 17.06 -20.25 -3.76
N ILE A 33 16.50 -21.09 -4.62
CA ILE A 33 15.97 -20.68 -5.94
C ILE A 33 14.51 -20.28 -5.82
N LEU A 34 13.71 -21.02 -5.04
CA LEU A 34 12.25 -20.84 -4.94
C LEU A 34 11.89 -19.49 -4.32
N TYR A 35 12.59 -19.08 -3.23
CA TYR A 35 12.24 -17.83 -2.54
C TYR A 35 12.49 -16.58 -3.39
N PRO A 36 13.65 -16.39 -4.06
CA PRO A 36 13.82 -15.26 -4.96
C PRO A 36 12.79 -15.27 -6.10
N LEU A 37 12.48 -16.46 -6.64
CA LEU A 37 11.48 -16.60 -7.70
C LEU A 37 10.08 -16.17 -7.21
N LEU A 38 9.67 -16.60 -6.02
CA LEU A 38 8.40 -16.19 -5.41
C LEU A 38 8.34 -14.68 -5.18
N ILE A 39 9.42 -14.07 -4.69
CA ILE A 39 9.48 -12.63 -4.49
C ILE A 39 9.30 -11.89 -5.82
N ILE A 40 9.98 -12.32 -6.87
CA ILE A 40 9.86 -11.72 -8.21
C ILE A 40 8.42 -11.87 -8.74
N ILE A 41 7.81 -13.04 -8.61
CA ILE A 41 6.43 -13.27 -9.06
C ILE A 41 5.46 -12.39 -8.26
N MET A 42 5.61 -12.33 -6.94
CA MET A 42 4.75 -11.50 -6.09
C MET A 42 4.87 -10.01 -6.40
N THR A 43 6.08 -9.51 -6.63
CA THR A 43 6.29 -8.11 -7.02
C THR A 43 5.69 -7.81 -8.38
N GLN A 44 5.77 -8.72 -9.35
CA GLN A 44 5.15 -8.55 -10.66
C GLN A 44 3.62 -8.55 -10.58
N ILE A 45 3.03 -9.49 -9.84
CA ILE A 45 1.58 -9.52 -9.62
C ILE A 45 1.12 -8.22 -8.96
N MET A 46 1.82 -7.78 -7.91
CA MET A 46 1.49 -6.54 -7.20
C MET A 46 1.58 -5.31 -8.13
N THR A 47 2.61 -5.22 -8.96
CA THR A 47 2.78 -4.12 -9.93
C THR A 47 1.68 -4.12 -10.98
N ILE A 48 1.30 -5.29 -11.51
CA ILE A 48 0.21 -5.41 -12.49
C ILE A 48 -1.12 -5.02 -11.87
N SER A 49 -1.42 -5.49 -10.66
CA SER A 49 -2.64 -5.14 -9.93
C SER A 49 -2.69 -3.65 -9.63
N MET A 50 -1.62 -3.04 -9.17
CA MET A 50 -1.58 -1.59 -8.90
C MET A 50 -1.80 -0.78 -10.19
N ASN A 51 -1.13 -1.12 -11.28
CA ASN A 51 -1.29 -0.40 -12.55
C ASN A 51 -2.70 -0.55 -13.14
N SER A 52 -3.35 -1.70 -12.99
CA SER A 52 -4.74 -1.87 -13.45
C SER A 52 -5.72 -1.05 -12.60
N ILE A 53 -5.52 -0.99 -11.29
CA ILE A 53 -6.36 -0.23 -10.36
C ILE A 53 -6.17 1.29 -10.55
N GLU A 54 -4.94 1.74 -10.83
CA GLU A 54 -4.64 3.16 -11.06
C GLU A 54 -5.25 3.71 -12.35
N ASN A 55 -5.35 2.87 -13.39
CA ASN A 55 -5.85 3.28 -14.72
C ASN A 55 -7.37 3.07 -14.90
N ASP A 56 -8.06 2.46 -13.93
CA ASP A 56 -9.50 2.27 -14.02
C ASP A 56 -10.27 3.58 -13.74
N ASP A 57 -11.27 3.84 -14.57
CA ASP A 57 -12.21 4.94 -14.37
C ASP A 57 -12.97 4.77 -13.06
N ILE A 58 -12.95 5.81 -12.21
CA ILE A 58 -13.63 5.83 -10.93
C ILE A 58 -14.99 6.53 -11.08
N ASN A 59 -16.07 5.84 -10.76
CA ASN A 59 -17.42 6.37 -10.81
C ASN A 59 -17.89 6.81 -9.43
N ILE A 60 -18.05 8.12 -9.22
CA ILE A 60 -18.49 8.69 -7.93
C ILE A 60 -19.88 9.26 -8.07
N ALA A 61 -20.78 8.89 -7.16
CA ALA A 61 -22.09 9.51 -7.06
C ALA A 61 -22.18 10.44 -5.85
N PHE A 62 -22.82 11.57 -6.02
CA PHE A 62 -23.08 12.55 -4.96
C PHE A 62 -24.57 12.62 -4.63
N GLU A 63 -24.91 12.79 -3.35
CA GLU A 63 -26.30 13.05 -2.93
C GLU A 63 -26.83 14.35 -3.56
N LYS A 64 -26.03 15.40 -3.47
CA LYS A 64 -26.28 16.71 -4.09
C LYS A 64 -25.12 17.05 -5.00
N TYR A 65 -25.41 17.76 -6.07
CA TYR A 65 -24.37 18.16 -7.01
C TYR A 65 -23.32 19.02 -6.29
N PRO A 66 -22.04 18.66 -6.32
CA PRO A 66 -21.00 19.35 -5.59
C PRO A 66 -20.74 20.76 -6.13
N SER A 67 -20.01 21.58 -5.36
CA SER A 67 -19.64 22.93 -5.76
C SER A 67 -18.79 22.88 -7.05
N LYS A 68 -18.87 23.95 -7.86
CA LYS A 68 -18.05 24.07 -9.08
C LYS A 68 -16.55 23.92 -8.78
N GLU A 69 -16.13 24.39 -7.64
CA GLU A 69 -14.76 24.36 -7.17
C GLU A 69 -14.31 22.92 -6.89
N LEU A 70 -15.12 22.13 -6.17
CA LEU A 70 -14.84 20.72 -5.92
C LEU A 70 -14.85 19.92 -7.22
N ILE A 71 -15.76 20.19 -8.16
CA ILE A 71 -15.80 19.57 -9.49
C ILE A 71 -14.50 19.84 -10.25
N THR A 72 -14.02 21.09 -10.19
CA THR A 72 -12.76 21.46 -10.86
C THR A 72 -11.58 20.71 -10.28
N LEU A 73 -11.53 20.57 -8.95
CA LEU A 73 -10.48 19.80 -8.27
C LEU A 73 -10.56 18.32 -8.65
N ILE A 74 -11.74 17.72 -8.65
CA ILE A 74 -11.96 16.33 -9.08
C ILE A 74 -11.46 16.11 -10.52
N LYS A 75 -11.80 17.02 -11.44
CA LYS A 75 -11.40 16.93 -12.84
C LYS A 75 -9.90 17.17 -13.07
N ASN A 76 -9.27 18.00 -12.24
CA ASN A 76 -7.85 18.33 -12.37
C ASN A 76 -6.95 17.36 -11.60
N TYR A 77 -7.53 16.52 -10.73
CA TYR A 77 -6.79 15.53 -9.96
C TYR A 77 -6.26 14.41 -10.85
N ASP A 78 -6.76 14.30 -12.05
CA ASP A 78 -6.56 13.18 -12.93
C ASP A 78 -5.28 13.28 -13.73
N SER A 79 -4.30 12.45 -13.39
CA SER A 79 -3.21 12.08 -14.28
C SER A 79 -3.34 10.64 -14.82
N ASP A 80 -4.07 9.73 -14.13
CA ASP A 80 -4.00 8.30 -14.42
C ASP A 80 -5.35 7.56 -14.25
N GLY A 81 -6.44 8.08 -14.78
CA GLY A 81 -7.76 7.43 -14.75
C GLY A 81 -8.89 8.41 -14.47
N ALA A 82 -9.88 8.48 -15.34
CA ALA A 82 -10.93 9.49 -15.25
C ALA A 82 -11.82 9.29 -14.02
N ILE A 83 -11.99 10.37 -13.22
CA ILE A 83 -12.99 10.37 -12.16
C ILE A 83 -14.32 10.89 -12.75
N ASN A 84 -15.27 10.00 -12.89
CA ASN A 84 -16.58 10.28 -13.45
C ASN A 84 -17.60 10.59 -12.36
N ILE A 85 -18.33 11.70 -12.49
CA ILE A 85 -19.43 12.01 -11.59
C ILE A 85 -20.71 11.46 -12.21
N VAL A 86 -21.28 10.43 -11.58
CA VAL A 86 -22.46 9.73 -12.05
C VAL A 86 -23.65 9.93 -11.11
N LYS A 87 -24.88 9.67 -11.58
CA LYS A 87 -26.07 9.72 -10.76
C LYS A 87 -26.42 8.32 -10.26
N SER A 88 -26.70 8.19 -8.97
CA SER A 88 -27.23 6.96 -8.38
C SER A 88 -28.57 7.23 -7.73
N LYS A 89 -29.54 6.33 -7.96
CA LYS A 89 -30.85 6.34 -7.28
C LYS A 89 -30.85 5.51 -6.01
N ASN A 90 -30.00 4.47 -5.97
CA ASN A 90 -29.86 3.60 -4.80
C ASN A 90 -28.39 3.26 -4.63
N TYR A 91 -27.67 4.16 -3.94
CA TYR A 91 -26.22 4.07 -3.77
C TYR A 91 -25.75 2.74 -3.15
N LYS A 92 -26.49 2.17 -2.20
CA LYS A 92 -26.11 0.90 -1.57
C LYS A 92 -26.06 -0.23 -2.58
N LYS A 93 -27.12 -0.36 -3.39
CA LYS A 93 -27.21 -1.38 -4.42
C LYS A 93 -26.22 -1.16 -5.57
N ASP A 94 -25.96 0.11 -5.88
CA ASP A 94 -25.01 0.46 -6.95
C ASP A 94 -23.57 0.25 -6.51
N LEU A 95 -23.21 0.48 -5.23
CA LEU A 95 -21.94 0.10 -4.63
C LEU A 95 -21.74 -1.44 -4.64
N GLU A 96 -22.74 -2.19 -4.15
CA GLU A 96 -22.68 -3.66 -4.14
C GLU A 96 -22.44 -4.24 -5.53
N LYS A 97 -23.09 -3.67 -6.56
CA LYS A 97 -22.97 -4.12 -7.95
C LYS A 97 -21.72 -3.60 -8.66
N GLY A 98 -20.99 -2.66 -8.09
CA GLY A 98 -19.85 -2.03 -8.74
C GLY A 98 -20.24 -1.04 -9.86
N ASN A 99 -21.48 -0.55 -9.87
CA ASN A 99 -21.90 0.52 -10.80
C ASN A 99 -21.31 1.88 -10.42
N ILE A 100 -21.01 2.06 -9.13
CA ILE A 100 -20.29 3.20 -8.56
C ILE A 100 -19.23 2.67 -7.59
N ASP A 101 -18.13 3.38 -7.48
CA ASP A 101 -17.01 3.05 -6.59
C ASP A 101 -17.10 3.77 -5.26
N ALA A 102 -17.71 4.96 -5.26
CA ALA A 102 -17.98 5.72 -4.04
C ALA A 102 -19.28 6.51 -4.15
N TYR A 103 -19.88 6.75 -2.98
CA TYR A 103 -21.01 7.67 -2.82
C TYR A 103 -20.70 8.69 -1.75
N VAL A 104 -20.96 9.97 -2.05
CA VAL A 104 -20.66 11.09 -1.17
C VAL A 104 -21.95 11.80 -0.75
N ASP A 105 -22.26 11.72 0.54
CA ASP A 105 -23.35 12.46 1.20
C ASP A 105 -22.82 13.82 1.64
N ILE A 106 -23.53 14.89 1.30
CA ILE A 106 -23.13 16.27 1.59
C ILE A 106 -24.15 16.89 2.53
N LYS A 107 -23.71 17.24 3.74
CA LYS A 107 -24.52 17.95 4.74
C LYS A 107 -23.82 19.23 5.17
N GLU A 108 -24.57 20.31 5.15
CA GLU A 108 -24.11 21.58 5.69
C GLU A 108 -24.71 21.80 7.09
N LYS A 109 -23.86 22.07 8.07
CA LYS A 109 -24.25 22.42 9.43
C LYS A 109 -23.36 23.55 9.94
N ASN A 110 -23.96 24.66 10.38
CA ASN A 110 -23.24 25.81 10.92
C ASN A 110 -22.16 26.38 9.97
N LYS A 111 -22.45 26.46 8.67
CA LYS A 111 -21.49 26.86 7.62
C LYS A 111 -20.29 25.94 7.46
N ILE A 112 -20.36 24.73 8.02
CA ILE A 112 -19.37 23.68 7.83
C ILE A 112 -19.96 22.64 6.89
N GLU A 113 -19.28 22.41 5.78
CA GLU A 113 -19.60 21.35 4.84
C GLU A 113 -19.09 20.02 5.40
N ASN A 114 -19.99 19.07 5.63
CA ASN A 114 -19.67 17.73 6.08
C ASN A 114 -19.86 16.75 4.93
N TYR A 115 -18.80 16.10 4.53
CA TYR A 115 -18.79 15.07 3.50
C TYR A 115 -18.66 13.70 4.16
N LYS A 116 -19.58 12.79 3.84
CA LYS A 116 -19.47 11.38 4.24
C LYS A 116 -19.28 10.53 3.01
N ILE A 117 -18.18 9.85 2.96
CA ILE A 117 -17.81 8.96 1.85
C ILE A 117 -18.24 7.54 2.23
N TYR A 118 -18.99 6.89 1.36
CA TYR A 118 -19.40 5.49 1.47
C TYR A 118 -18.70 4.72 0.35
N ILE A 119 -17.98 3.70 0.72
CA ILE A 119 -17.28 2.76 -0.19
C ILE A 119 -17.63 1.33 0.20
N ASP A 120 -17.42 0.40 -0.69
CA ASP A 120 -17.49 -1.04 -0.41
C ASP A 120 -16.07 -1.62 -0.32
N SER A 121 -15.58 -1.82 0.90
CA SER A 121 -14.21 -2.32 1.16
C SER A 121 -13.96 -3.74 0.65
N SER A 122 -15.00 -4.46 0.20
CA SER A 122 -14.84 -5.77 -0.42
C SER A 122 -14.36 -5.71 -1.87
N LYS A 123 -14.37 -4.52 -2.48
CA LYS A 123 -13.92 -4.29 -3.86
C LYS A 123 -12.42 -4.05 -3.91
N GLU A 124 -11.78 -4.57 -4.95
CA GLU A 124 -10.33 -4.52 -5.13
C GLU A 124 -9.79 -3.09 -5.22
N ASN A 125 -10.51 -2.18 -5.90
CA ASN A 125 -10.13 -0.78 -6.09
C ASN A 125 -10.51 0.15 -4.92
N SER A 126 -11.22 -0.34 -3.90
CA SER A 126 -11.78 0.48 -2.82
C SER A 126 -10.73 1.29 -2.06
N SER A 127 -9.55 0.73 -1.82
CA SER A 127 -8.43 1.41 -1.14
C SER A 127 -7.93 2.59 -1.97
N THR A 128 -7.73 2.39 -3.27
CA THR A 128 -7.28 3.43 -4.21
C THR A 128 -8.32 4.54 -4.34
N VAL A 129 -9.60 4.18 -4.47
CA VAL A 129 -10.72 5.12 -4.52
C VAL A 129 -10.75 5.97 -3.24
N ASN A 130 -10.63 5.35 -2.07
CA ASN A 130 -10.60 6.06 -0.79
C ASN A 130 -9.43 7.04 -0.71
N SER A 131 -8.22 6.59 -1.04
CA SER A 131 -7.02 7.44 -1.01
C SER A 131 -7.13 8.64 -1.96
N LYS A 132 -7.57 8.41 -3.20
CA LYS A 132 -7.78 9.51 -4.18
C LYS A 132 -8.83 10.51 -3.68
N LEU A 133 -9.93 10.03 -3.08
CA LEU A 133 -10.96 10.91 -2.50
C LEU A 133 -10.45 11.69 -1.28
N GLU A 134 -9.70 11.05 -0.39
CA GLU A 134 -9.09 11.72 0.75
C GLU A 134 -8.15 12.85 0.31
N ASP A 135 -7.33 12.64 -0.69
CA ASP A 135 -6.43 13.65 -1.24
C ASP A 135 -7.20 14.83 -1.85
N ILE A 136 -8.24 14.54 -2.63
CA ILE A 136 -9.12 15.57 -3.22
C ILE A 136 -9.78 16.41 -2.10
N PHE A 137 -10.34 15.75 -1.09
CA PHE A 137 -11.00 16.45 0.00
C PHE A 137 -10.03 17.20 0.91
N ASN A 138 -8.82 16.71 1.11
CA ASN A 138 -7.76 17.42 1.82
C ASN A 138 -7.34 18.68 1.05
N THR A 139 -7.10 18.57 -0.25
CA THR A 139 -6.79 19.71 -1.13
C THR A 139 -7.94 20.74 -1.12
N TYR A 140 -9.19 20.28 -1.19
CA TYR A 140 -10.36 21.15 -1.12
C TYR A 140 -10.44 21.89 0.22
N LYS A 141 -10.22 21.15 1.33
CA LYS A 141 -10.19 21.71 2.69
C LYS A 141 -9.10 22.77 2.83
N GLU A 142 -7.88 22.47 2.38
CA GLU A 142 -6.76 23.42 2.43
C GLU A 142 -7.07 24.68 1.65
N LYS A 143 -7.62 24.53 0.44
CA LYS A 143 -8.02 25.69 -0.36
C LYS A 143 -9.06 26.54 0.35
N LYS A 144 -10.11 25.91 0.92
CA LYS A 144 -11.13 26.63 1.71
C LYS A 144 -10.56 27.36 2.93
N VAL A 145 -9.57 26.78 3.57
CA VAL A 145 -8.87 27.41 4.70
C VAL A 145 -8.06 28.61 4.22
N LYS A 146 -7.28 28.45 3.13
CA LYS A 146 -6.52 29.56 2.51
C LYS A 146 -7.41 30.72 2.14
N ASP A 147 -8.49 30.46 1.41
CA ASP A 147 -9.47 31.50 1.01
C ASP A 147 -10.05 32.25 2.21
N LYS A 148 -10.30 31.57 3.33
CA LYS A 148 -10.76 32.22 4.56
C LYS A 148 -9.70 33.07 5.23
N ILE A 149 -8.46 32.61 5.26
CA ILE A 149 -7.33 33.36 5.84
C ILE A 149 -7.06 34.62 5.02
N GLU A 150 -7.08 34.53 3.67
CA GLU A 150 -6.95 35.67 2.78
C GLU A 150 -8.06 36.69 2.97
N GLN A 151 -9.30 36.24 3.12
CA GLN A 151 -10.46 37.14 3.43
C GLN A 151 -10.29 37.91 4.75
N LEU A 152 -9.56 37.32 5.71
CA LEU A 152 -9.23 37.96 6.99
C LEU A 152 -7.97 38.82 6.91
N GLN A 153 -7.33 38.96 5.75
CA GLN A 153 -6.08 39.67 5.50
C GLN A 153 -4.91 39.18 6.36
N LEU A 154 -4.90 37.92 6.73
CA LEU A 154 -3.82 37.27 7.46
C LEU A 154 -2.82 36.65 6.47
N ASN A 155 -1.56 36.51 6.91
CA ASN A 155 -0.54 35.81 6.14
C ASN A 155 -0.85 34.31 6.15
N VAL A 156 -1.06 33.73 4.97
CA VAL A 156 -1.44 32.32 4.81
C VAL A 156 -0.33 31.40 5.30
N GLU A 157 0.92 31.63 4.89
CA GLU A 157 2.06 30.78 5.25
C GLU A 157 2.32 30.80 6.76
N GLU A 158 2.38 31.99 7.37
CA GLU A 158 2.59 32.13 8.81
C GLU A 158 1.45 31.55 9.63
N THR A 159 0.21 31.58 9.10
CA THR A 159 -0.96 31.07 9.80
C THR A 159 -1.11 29.56 9.70
N LEU A 160 -0.80 28.96 8.55
CA LEU A 160 -0.94 27.53 8.30
C LEU A 160 0.26 26.71 8.72
N GLU A 161 1.46 27.28 8.55
CA GLU A 161 2.73 26.62 8.82
C GLU A 161 3.61 27.42 9.78
N PRO A 162 3.16 27.66 11.04
CA PRO A 162 3.93 28.43 12.01
C PRO A 162 5.23 27.73 12.43
N VAL A 163 5.36 26.45 12.12
CA VAL A 163 6.56 25.64 12.38
C VAL A 163 6.82 24.75 11.18
N VAL A 164 7.97 24.90 10.58
CA VAL A 164 8.47 24.02 9.52
C VAL A 164 9.49 23.06 10.13
N TYR A 165 9.35 21.77 9.89
CA TYR A 165 10.33 20.76 10.29
C TYR A 165 10.76 19.94 9.07
N SER A 166 11.98 19.47 9.11
CA SER A 166 12.50 18.52 8.12
C SER A 166 13.19 17.36 8.82
N THR A 167 12.99 16.16 8.28
CA THR A 167 13.70 14.98 8.74
C THR A 167 14.82 14.68 7.73
N ILE A 168 16.04 14.57 8.24
CA ILE A 168 17.18 14.16 7.43
C ILE A 168 17.54 12.74 7.87
N ASP A 169 17.36 11.80 6.98
CA ASP A 169 17.81 10.44 7.21
C ASP A 169 19.29 10.34 6.92
N LEU A 170 20.07 9.95 7.93
CA LEU A 170 21.52 9.76 7.84
C LEU A 170 21.92 8.31 7.60
N ALA A 171 20.95 7.40 7.53
CA ALA A 171 21.22 5.98 7.30
C ALA A 171 21.77 5.77 5.88
N LYS A 172 22.83 4.98 5.79
CA LYS A 172 23.36 4.57 4.49
C LYS A 172 22.47 3.47 3.92
N THR A 173 22.37 3.42 2.60
CA THR A 173 21.60 2.39 1.88
C THR A 173 21.99 0.96 2.29
N GLU A 174 23.28 0.75 2.56
CA GLU A 174 23.83 -0.53 3.01
C GLU A 174 23.34 -0.92 4.41
N GLU A 175 23.17 0.05 5.30
CA GLU A 175 22.66 -0.16 6.67
C GLU A 175 21.18 -0.53 6.65
N VAL A 176 20.40 0.14 5.82
CA VAL A 176 18.97 -0.17 5.61
C VAL A 176 18.81 -1.56 4.97
N ALA A 177 19.61 -1.87 3.95
CA ALA A 177 19.64 -3.19 3.33
C ALA A 177 20.05 -4.29 4.33
N GLY A 178 21.04 -4.01 5.17
CA GLY A 178 21.49 -4.91 6.23
C GLY A 178 20.40 -5.19 7.26
N LEU A 179 19.62 -4.19 7.64
CA LEU A 179 18.49 -4.33 8.56
C LEU A 179 17.38 -5.21 7.96
N LEU A 180 17.04 -5.00 6.69
CA LEU A 180 16.05 -5.81 5.97
C LEU A 180 16.51 -7.28 5.84
N LEU A 181 17.76 -7.50 5.45
CA LEU A 181 18.34 -8.84 5.35
C LEU A 181 18.39 -9.52 6.72
N GLY A 182 18.72 -8.76 7.78
CA GLY A 182 18.74 -9.28 9.16
C GLY A 182 17.38 -9.74 9.66
N GLN A 183 16.29 -9.18 9.16
CA GLN A 183 14.92 -9.60 9.48
C GLN A 183 14.47 -10.82 8.67
N ILE A 184 14.82 -10.88 7.39
CA ILE A 184 14.35 -11.93 6.48
C ILE A 184 15.19 -13.21 6.61
N LEU A 185 16.50 -13.10 6.82
CA LEU A 185 17.45 -14.21 6.82
C LEU A 185 17.13 -15.26 7.91
N PRO A 186 16.81 -14.90 9.17
CA PRO A 186 16.40 -15.88 10.19
C PRO A 186 15.14 -16.65 9.79
N LEU A 187 14.20 -15.98 9.14
CA LEU A 187 12.93 -16.58 8.70
C LEU A 187 13.17 -17.62 7.60
N ILE A 188 14.05 -17.32 6.65
CA ILE A 188 14.49 -18.27 5.60
C ILE A 188 15.19 -19.47 6.24
N LEU A 189 16.08 -19.25 7.21
CA LEU A 189 16.80 -20.35 7.89
C LEU A 189 15.85 -21.26 8.66
N ILE A 190 14.90 -20.70 9.41
CA ILE A 190 13.90 -21.47 10.16
C ILE A 190 13.05 -22.31 9.20
N MET A 191 12.58 -21.72 8.10
CA MET A 191 11.81 -22.44 7.09
C MET A 191 12.64 -23.57 6.44
N GLY A 192 13.91 -23.32 6.14
CA GLY A 192 14.82 -24.34 5.61
C GLY A 192 15.00 -25.52 6.56
N VAL A 193 15.16 -25.27 7.86
CA VAL A 193 15.26 -26.30 8.89
C VAL A 193 13.96 -27.11 9.02
N LEU A 194 12.81 -26.42 9.04
CA LEU A 194 11.49 -27.08 9.13
C LEU A 194 11.23 -27.99 7.91
N LEU A 195 11.55 -27.52 6.71
CA LEU A 195 11.40 -28.33 5.49
C LEU A 195 12.35 -29.56 5.50
N GLY A 196 13.58 -29.37 6.00
CA GLY A 196 14.54 -30.47 6.14
C GLY A 196 14.17 -31.51 7.21
N ALA A 197 13.38 -31.11 8.23
CA ALA A 197 12.91 -31.99 9.28
C ALA A 197 11.66 -32.82 8.91
N LEU A 198 10.95 -32.43 7.84
CA LEU A 198 9.74 -33.10 7.34
C LEU A 198 10.05 -34.21 6.33
N TYR A 199 11.30 -34.38 5.92
CA TYR A 199 11.82 -35.41 5.01
C TYR A 199 12.90 -36.29 5.68
#